data_84e9b78af15c2ce70b36ae4787588217
#
_entry.id   84e9b78af15c2ce70b36ae4787588217
#
_cell.length_a   1.000
_cell.length_b   1.000
_cell.length_c   1.000
_cell.angle_alpha   90.00
_cell.angle_beta   90.00
_cell.angle_gamma   90.00
#
_symmetry.space_group_name_H-M   'P 1'
#
loop_
_entity.id
_entity.type
_entity.pdbx_description
1 polymer ?
#
loop_
_entity_poly.entity_id
_entity_poly.type
_entity_poly.pdbx_seq_one_letter_code
_entity_poly.pdbx_strand_id
1 'polypeptide(L)'
;MQIDCTLAKVATRRVGADAGERSDDFLICAIAKGDKLSMKVLFARHNVRVYRFALRLTRDESLAEDVVSEVFLHAWRGAKNFQAKSKVSTWLLAIAHNKAKDALQRRRHEYLSDDEAAAIEDPADNPEAIFSKKERGTLLQECLTKLPAAQREVIDLVYYHHKSIEEVAQIVGAQASTVKTRMFYARTRLARTSLYRNP
;
A
#
# COMPACT_ATOMS: atom_id res chain seq x y z
N MET A 1 -14.12 5.19 -23.93
CA MET A 1 -12.92 4.99 -24.77
C MET A 1 -12.31 3.67 -24.36
N GLN A 2 -12.63 2.63 -25.14
CA GLN A 2 -12.21 1.24 -24.90
C GLN A 2 -10.70 1.15 -25.08
N ILE A 3 -10.02 0.57 -24.09
CA ILE A 3 -8.59 0.24 -24.24
C ILE A 3 -8.53 -0.92 -25.22
N ASP A 4 -8.01 -0.63 -26.40
CA ASP A 4 -7.73 -1.62 -27.41
C ASP A 4 -6.68 -2.59 -26.85
N CYS A 5 -7.09 -3.83 -26.63
CA CYS A 5 -6.21 -4.95 -26.23
C CYS A 5 -5.13 -5.24 -27.29
N THR A 6 -5.04 -4.37 -28.29
CA THR A 6 -4.14 -4.44 -29.44
C THR A 6 -2.70 -4.07 -29.07
N LEU A 7 -2.47 -3.27 -28.01
CA LEU A 7 -1.12 -2.95 -27.53
C LEU A 7 -0.40 -4.16 -26.90
N ALA A 8 -1.15 -5.16 -26.42
CA ALA A 8 -0.57 -6.42 -25.96
C ALA A 8 -0.05 -7.31 -27.11
N LYS A 9 -0.45 -7.06 -28.35
CA LYS A 9 -0.04 -7.84 -29.53
C LYS A 9 1.35 -7.51 -30.08
N VAL A 10 1.91 -6.36 -29.71
CA VAL A 10 3.27 -5.99 -30.16
C VAL A 10 4.37 -6.64 -29.33
N ALA A 11 4.07 -7.09 -28.12
CA ALA A 11 5.01 -7.81 -27.24
C ALA A 11 5.01 -9.33 -27.44
N THR A 12 4.15 -9.89 -28.27
CA THR A 12 3.98 -11.35 -28.46
C THR A 12 4.95 -11.98 -29.45
N ARG A 13 6.07 -11.35 -29.77
CA ARG A 13 7.05 -11.97 -30.66
C ARG A 13 8.33 -12.40 -29.93
N ARG A 14 8.18 -13.17 -28.88
CA ARG A 14 9.15 -14.14 -28.35
C ARG A 14 8.42 -15.05 -27.36
N VAL A 15 7.65 -16.00 -27.89
CA VAL A 15 7.14 -17.13 -27.09
C VAL A 15 8.21 -18.21 -27.14
N GLY A 16 8.92 -18.34 -26.04
CA GLY A 16 9.78 -19.48 -25.75
C GLY A 16 9.84 -19.61 -24.24
N ALA A 17 9.15 -20.65 -23.69
CA ALA A 17 9.33 -21.28 -22.40
C ALA A 17 9.55 -20.36 -21.20
N ASP A 18 8.48 -19.97 -20.48
CA ASP A 18 8.33 -20.28 -19.07
C ASP A 18 6.97 -19.77 -18.56
N ALA A 19 6.14 -20.65 -18.00
CA ALA A 19 4.83 -20.32 -17.46
C ALA A 19 4.92 -19.46 -16.16
N GLY A 20 6.12 -19.03 -15.77
CA GLY A 20 6.44 -18.29 -14.55
C GLY A 20 6.42 -16.76 -14.67
N GLU A 21 6.47 -16.18 -15.87
CA GLU A 21 6.75 -14.74 -16.02
C GLU A 21 5.75 -13.97 -16.89
N ARG A 22 4.45 -14.23 -16.73
CA ARG A 22 3.47 -13.33 -17.33
C ARG A 22 3.53 -11.98 -16.61
N SER A 23 3.67 -10.88 -17.38
CA SER A 23 3.67 -9.53 -16.80
C SER A 23 2.35 -9.24 -16.08
N ASP A 24 2.38 -8.35 -15.08
CA ASP A 24 1.17 -7.95 -14.36
C ASP A 24 0.11 -7.35 -15.30
N ASP A 25 0.53 -6.63 -16.34
CA ASP A 25 -0.38 -6.08 -17.36
C ASP A 25 -1.09 -7.19 -18.14
N PHE A 26 -0.39 -8.27 -18.48
CA PHE A 26 -1.00 -9.44 -19.10
C PHE A 26 -2.03 -10.08 -18.16
N LEU A 27 -1.69 -10.22 -16.87
CA LEU A 27 -2.60 -10.80 -15.88
C LEU A 27 -3.88 -9.96 -15.75
N ILE A 28 -3.77 -8.63 -15.68
CA ILE A 28 -4.94 -7.74 -15.62
C ILE A 28 -5.82 -7.86 -16.86
N CYS A 29 -5.23 -7.93 -18.06
CA CYS A 29 -5.98 -8.14 -19.29
C CYS A 29 -6.73 -9.48 -19.31
N ALA A 30 -6.13 -10.55 -18.79
CA ALA A 30 -6.78 -11.85 -18.69
C ALA A 30 -7.90 -11.84 -17.61
N ILE A 31 -7.67 -11.21 -16.47
CA ILE A 31 -8.65 -11.01 -15.40
C ILE A 31 -9.87 -10.24 -15.93
N ALA A 32 -9.64 -9.19 -16.75
CA ALA A 32 -10.73 -8.45 -17.39
C ALA A 32 -11.63 -9.31 -18.29
N LYS A 33 -11.12 -10.45 -18.78
CA LYS A 33 -11.87 -11.46 -19.54
C LYS A 33 -12.47 -12.56 -18.66
N GLY A 34 -12.28 -12.49 -17.32
CA GLY A 34 -12.81 -13.44 -16.35
C GLY A 34 -11.87 -14.61 -16.03
N ASP A 35 -10.58 -14.54 -16.36
CA ASP A 35 -9.63 -15.60 -16.06
C ASP A 35 -9.28 -15.65 -14.55
N LYS A 36 -9.85 -16.64 -13.87
CA LYS A 36 -9.62 -16.87 -12.44
C LYS A 36 -8.19 -17.31 -12.12
N LEU A 37 -7.51 -17.98 -13.05
CA LEU A 37 -6.13 -18.44 -12.83
C LEU A 37 -5.18 -17.25 -12.80
N SER A 38 -5.31 -16.31 -13.74
CA SER A 38 -4.55 -15.06 -13.73
C SER A 38 -4.78 -14.26 -12.44
N MET A 39 -6.00 -14.28 -11.89
CA MET A 39 -6.28 -13.65 -10.59
C MET A 39 -5.54 -14.34 -9.44
N LYS A 40 -5.49 -15.66 -9.40
CA LYS A 40 -4.70 -16.39 -8.38
C LYS A 40 -3.22 -16.04 -8.46
N VAL A 41 -2.66 -15.94 -9.67
CA VAL A 41 -1.27 -15.57 -9.88
C VAL A 41 -1.01 -14.13 -9.41
N LEU A 42 -1.88 -13.19 -9.76
CA LEU A 42 -1.77 -11.79 -9.33
C LEU A 42 -1.84 -11.68 -7.80
N PHE A 43 -2.78 -12.39 -7.17
CA PHE A 43 -2.91 -12.48 -5.72
C PHE A 43 -1.62 -13.03 -5.09
N ALA A 44 -1.13 -14.18 -5.53
CA ALA A 44 0.08 -14.79 -4.98
C ALA A 44 1.30 -13.85 -5.06
N ARG A 45 1.39 -13.04 -6.13
CA ARG A 45 2.50 -12.11 -6.37
C ARG A 45 2.44 -10.86 -5.49
N HIS A 46 1.24 -10.35 -5.17
CA HIS A 46 1.06 -9.04 -4.55
C HIS A 46 0.44 -9.06 -3.14
N ASN A 47 -0.14 -10.17 -2.67
CA ASN A 47 -0.86 -10.23 -1.39
C ASN A 47 0.00 -9.78 -0.21
N VAL A 48 1.22 -10.29 -0.08
CA VAL A 48 2.13 -9.97 1.03
C VAL A 48 2.48 -8.48 1.04
N ARG A 49 2.68 -7.90 -0.16
CA ARG A 49 2.99 -6.47 -0.29
C ARG A 49 1.80 -5.61 0.13
N VAL A 50 0.59 -5.95 -0.33
CA VAL A 50 -0.65 -5.25 0.01
C VAL A 50 -0.94 -5.40 1.50
N TYR A 51 -0.82 -6.62 2.05
CA TYR A 51 -1.01 -6.88 3.48
C TYR A 51 -0.08 -6.04 4.35
N ARG A 52 1.23 -6.05 4.06
CA ARG A 52 2.20 -5.27 4.85
C ARG A 52 1.90 -3.78 4.81
N PHE A 53 1.48 -3.26 3.68
CA PHE A 53 1.09 -1.86 3.54
C PHE A 53 -0.19 -1.57 4.34
N ALA A 54 -1.23 -2.40 4.20
CA ALA A 54 -2.47 -2.28 4.95
C ALA A 54 -2.23 -2.34 6.47
N LEU A 55 -1.43 -3.32 6.95
CA LEU A 55 -1.09 -3.47 8.37
C LEU A 55 -0.38 -2.24 8.94
N ARG A 56 0.50 -1.60 8.17
CA ARG A 56 1.17 -0.36 8.62
C ARG A 56 0.24 0.83 8.71
N LEU A 57 -0.81 0.86 7.88
CA LEU A 57 -1.83 1.90 7.93
C LEU A 57 -2.83 1.66 9.07
N THR A 58 -3.36 0.44 9.17
CA THR A 58 -4.44 0.11 10.11
C THR A 58 -3.92 -0.19 11.51
N ARG A 59 -2.68 -0.72 11.63
CA ARG A 59 -2.11 -1.27 12.87
C ARG A 59 -2.97 -2.37 13.52
N ASP A 60 -3.77 -3.03 12.72
CA ASP A 60 -4.70 -4.08 13.12
C ASP A 60 -4.66 -5.18 12.06
N GLU A 61 -4.36 -6.40 12.49
CA GLU A 61 -4.19 -7.55 11.60
C GLU A 61 -5.50 -7.93 10.91
N SER A 62 -6.60 -7.93 11.65
CA SER A 62 -7.91 -8.27 11.12
C SER A 62 -8.36 -7.26 10.05
N LEU A 63 -8.24 -5.96 10.35
CA LEU A 63 -8.53 -4.92 9.36
C LEU A 63 -7.60 -5.01 8.14
N ALA A 64 -6.33 -5.38 8.33
CA ALA A 64 -5.39 -5.53 7.22
C ALA A 64 -5.79 -6.69 6.30
N GLU A 65 -6.25 -7.82 6.85
CA GLU A 65 -6.78 -8.97 6.08
C GLU A 65 -8.04 -8.62 5.31
N ASP A 66 -8.97 -7.89 5.94
CA ASP A 66 -10.17 -7.38 5.30
C ASP A 66 -9.82 -6.45 4.13
N VAL A 67 -8.88 -5.53 4.34
CA VAL A 67 -8.38 -4.63 3.29
C VAL A 67 -7.80 -5.43 2.13
N VAL A 68 -6.98 -6.46 2.38
CA VAL A 68 -6.44 -7.32 1.32
C VAL A 68 -7.57 -7.94 0.50
N SER A 69 -8.56 -8.53 1.18
CA SER A 69 -9.71 -9.16 0.53
C SER A 69 -10.47 -8.17 -0.34
N GLU A 70 -10.74 -6.97 0.17
CA GLU A 70 -11.42 -5.91 -0.57
C GLU A 70 -10.59 -5.38 -1.76
N VAL A 71 -9.26 -5.26 -1.63
CA VAL A 71 -8.36 -4.85 -2.71
C VAL A 71 -8.45 -5.81 -3.89
N PHE A 72 -8.34 -7.10 -3.64
CA PHE A 72 -8.36 -8.08 -4.72
C PHE A 72 -9.76 -8.30 -5.31
N LEU A 73 -10.81 -8.15 -4.51
CA LEU A 73 -12.17 -8.10 -5.01
C LEU A 73 -12.41 -6.88 -5.91
N HIS A 74 -11.90 -5.71 -5.50
CA HIS A 74 -11.96 -4.50 -6.32
C HIS A 74 -11.14 -4.66 -7.62
N ALA A 75 -9.96 -5.25 -7.53
CA ALA A 75 -9.13 -5.53 -8.70
C ALA A 75 -9.83 -6.49 -9.67
N TRP A 76 -10.47 -7.55 -9.17
CA TRP A 76 -11.28 -8.46 -10.00
C TRP A 76 -12.40 -7.73 -10.74
N ARG A 77 -13.17 -6.92 -10.03
CA ARG A 77 -14.30 -6.17 -10.61
C ARG A 77 -13.86 -5.03 -11.52
N GLY A 78 -12.76 -4.38 -11.16
CA GLY A 78 -12.23 -3.19 -11.82
C GLY A 78 -11.24 -3.44 -12.95
N ALA A 79 -10.80 -4.69 -13.18
CA ALA A 79 -9.79 -5.01 -14.19
C ALA A 79 -10.13 -4.49 -15.60
N LYS A 80 -11.41 -4.51 -15.99
CA LYS A 80 -11.89 -3.97 -17.27
C LYS A 80 -11.66 -2.47 -17.44
N ASN A 81 -11.61 -1.74 -16.33
CA ASN A 81 -11.47 -0.28 -16.29
C ASN A 81 -10.03 0.16 -16.01
N PHE A 82 -9.10 -0.77 -15.85
CA PHE A 82 -7.70 -0.45 -15.65
C PHE A 82 -7.11 0.18 -16.90
N GLN A 83 -6.66 1.43 -16.83
CA GLN A 83 -6.23 2.23 -17.98
C GLN A 83 -4.71 2.17 -18.23
N ALA A 84 -3.97 1.32 -17.53
CA ALA A 84 -2.51 1.22 -17.62
C ALA A 84 -1.75 2.58 -17.48
N LYS A 85 -2.36 3.56 -16.80
CA LYS A 85 -1.73 4.86 -16.48
C LYS A 85 -0.65 4.76 -15.40
N SER A 86 -0.62 3.64 -14.71
CA SER A 86 0.36 3.33 -13.67
C SER A 86 0.66 1.83 -13.67
N LYS A 87 1.74 1.43 -12.99
CA LYS A 87 2.02 0.01 -12.77
C LYS A 87 0.88 -0.63 -11.97
N VAL A 88 0.57 -1.90 -12.25
CA VAL A 88 -0.45 -2.66 -11.51
C VAL A 88 -0.19 -2.64 -10.01
N SER A 89 1.08 -2.78 -9.58
CA SER A 89 1.46 -2.68 -8.17
C SER A 89 1.15 -1.31 -7.53
N THR A 90 1.24 -0.22 -8.29
CA THR A 90 0.88 1.13 -7.83
C THR A 90 -0.64 1.27 -7.70
N TRP A 91 -1.37 0.75 -8.68
CA TRP A 91 -2.83 0.72 -8.66
C TRP A 91 -3.38 -0.08 -7.48
N LEU A 92 -2.84 -1.29 -7.22
CA LEU A 92 -3.23 -2.11 -6.05
C LEU A 92 -2.97 -1.39 -4.72
N LEU A 93 -1.82 -0.70 -4.58
CA LEU A 93 -1.52 0.07 -3.37
C LEU A 93 -2.43 1.30 -3.23
N ALA A 94 -2.83 1.94 -4.32
CA ALA A 94 -3.81 3.04 -4.27
C ALA A 94 -5.19 2.55 -3.80
N ILE A 95 -5.64 1.37 -4.26
CA ILE A 95 -6.85 0.75 -3.76
C ILE A 95 -6.70 0.44 -2.26
N ALA A 96 -5.56 -0.14 -1.85
CA ALA A 96 -5.29 -0.48 -0.45
C ALA A 96 -5.29 0.75 0.46
N HIS A 97 -4.68 1.86 0.03
CA HIS A 97 -4.71 3.14 0.76
C HIS A 97 -6.15 3.61 1.02
N ASN A 98 -6.97 3.65 -0.02
CA ASN A 98 -8.36 4.10 0.10
C ASN A 98 -9.18 3.15 0.99
N LYS A 99 -9.04 1.83 0.80
CA LYS A 99 -9.76 0.84 1.61
C LYS A 99 -9.35 0.86 3.08
N ALA A 100 -8.07 0.99 3.38
CA ALA A 100 -7.58 1.14 4.75
C ALA A 100 -8.11 2.41 5.41
N LYS A 101 -8.11 3.54 4.69
CA LYS A 101 -8.67 4.80 5.16
C LYS A 101 -10.17 4.70 5.45
N ASP A 102 -10.93 4.08 4.54
CA ASP A 102 -12.37 3.87 4.73
C ASP A 102 -12.65 2.95 5.93
N ALA A 103 -11.85 1.90 6.13
CA ALA A 103 -11.98 0.98 7.26
C ALA A 103 -11.72 1.69 8.60
N LEU A 104 -10.64 2.48 8.68
CA LEU A 104 -10.33 3.28 9.87
C LEU A 104 -11.40 4.33 10.17
N GLN A 105 -11.96 4.97 9.15
CA GLN A 105 -13.03 5.95 9.32
C GLN A 105 -14.32 5.30 9.81
N ARG A 106 -14.71 4.13 9.28
CA ARG A 106 -15.87 3.36 9.75
C ARG A 106 -15.71 2.97 11.22
N ARG A 107 -14.56 2.40 11.58
CA ARG A 107 -14.26 2.03 12.96
C ARG A 107 -14.36 3.24 13.91
N ARG A 108 -13.85 4.39 13.51
CA ARG A 108 -13.98 5.63 14.31
C ARG A 108 -15.45 6.04 14.52
N HIS A 109 -16.30 5.90 13.50
CA HIS A 109 -17.72 6.20 13.64
C HIS A 109 -18.46 5.21 14.54
N GLU A 110 -18.11 3.91 14.49
CA GLU A 110 -18.66 2.91 15.39
C GLU A 110 -18.35 3.24 16.85
N TYR A 111 -17.10 3.60 17.17
CA TYR A 111 -16.73 4.02 18.52
C TYR A 111 -17.37 5.33 18.98
N LEU A 112 -17.75 6.23 18.08
CA LEU A 112 -18.42 7.49 18.42
C LEU A 112 -19.95 7.33 18.60
N SER A 113 -20.54 6.23 18.12
CA SER A 113 -21.96 5.92 18.30
C SER A 113 -22.25 5.15 19.59
N ASP A 114 -21.27 4.49 20.15
CA ASP A 114 -21.34 3.94 21.51
C ASP A 114 -20.87 5.01 22.49
N ASP A 115 -21.75 5.49 23.35
CA ASP A 115 -21.65 6.63 24.28
C ASP A 115 -20.45 6.61 25.28
N GLU A 116 -19.26 6.32 24.81
CA GLU A 116 -18.00 6.55 25.50
C GLU A 116 -17.10 7.44 24.63
N ALA A 117 -17.42 8.75 24.65
CA ALA A 117 -16.52 9.79 24.18
C ALA A 117 -15.32 9.95 25.13
N ALA A 118 -14.53 8.90 25.30
CA ALA A 118 -13.18 9.01 25.77
C ALA A 118 -12.31 9.43 24.59
N ALA A 119 -11.58 10.52 24.76
CA ALA A 119 -10.65 11.10 23.80
C ALA A 119 -9.91 10.00 23.03
N ILE A 120 -10.26 9.82 21.77
CA ILE A 120 -9.46 9.03 20.84
C ILE A 120 -8.25 9.91 20.53
N GLU A 121 -7.24 9.82 21.38
CA GLU A 121 -5.89 10.17 20.98
C GLU A 121 -5.64 9.47 19.66
N ASP A 122 -5.11 10.21 18.69
CA ASP A 122 -4.54 9.68 17.45
C ASP A 122 -3.84 8.36 17.83
N PRO A 123 -4.19 7.18 17.23
CA PRO A 123 -3.65 5.89 17.68
C PRO A 123 -2.15 5.80 17.33
N ALA A 124 -1.40 6.74 17.88
CA ALA A 124 0.03 6.87 17.72
C ALA A 124 0.79 5.96 18.68
N ASP A 125 0.17 5.44 19.75
CA ASP A 125 0.87 4.75 20.79
C ASP A 125 0.19 3.44 21.20
N ASN A 126 0.49 2.37 20.46
CA ASN A 126 0.57 1.05 21.04
C ASN A 126 1.85 0.35 20.53
N PRO A 127 2.92 0.27 21.38
CA PRO A 127 4.22 -0.28 20.96
C PRO A 127 4.31 -1.81 21.04
N GLU A 128 3.29 -2.54 21.45
CA GLU A 128 3.45 -3.92 21.90
C GLU A 128 2.99 -5.03 20.94
N ALA A 129 2.82 -4.77 19.68
CA ALA A 129 2.58 -5.87 18.74
C ALA A 129 3.72 -6.03 17.73
N ILE A 130 4.56 -7.08 18.02
CA ILE A 130 5.25 -7.89 17.00
C ILE A 130 6.53 -7.28 16.43
N PHE A 131 7.64 -7.80 16.85
CA PHE A 131 8.66 -8.59 16.17
C PHE A 131 10.00 -8.51 16.86
N SER A 132 10.36 -9.64 17.47
CA SER A 132 11.74 -9.94 17.84
C SER A 132 12.58 -10.06 16.56
N LYS A 133 13.32 -9.02 16.23
CA LYS A 133 14.54 -9.13 15.45
C LYS A 133 15.46 -7.97 15.75
N LYS A 134 16.48 -8.27 16.58
CA LYS A 134 17.76 -7.57 16.79
C LYS A 134 17.70 -6.05 16.95
N GLU A 135 18.26 -5.58 18.02
CA GLU A 135 18.39 -4.23 18.60
C GLU A 135 18.49 -3.01 17.65
N ARG A 136 18.98 -3.18 16.42
CA ARG A 136 19.00 -2.11 15.41
C ARG A 136 17.66 -1.92 14.68
N GLY A 137 16.84 -2.97 14.61
CA GLY A 137 15.51 -2.92 14.01
C GLY A 137 14.49 -2.21 14.89
N THR A 138 14.59 -2.38 16.21
CA THR A 138 13.69 -1.76 17.19
C THR A 138 13.85 -0.24 17.23
N LEU A 139 15.08 0.27 17.17
CA LEU A 139 15.37 1.70 17.15
C LEU A 139 14.75 2.42 15.94
N LEU A 140 14.89 1.83 14.75
CA LEU A 140 14.30 2.42 13.54
C LEU A 140 12.77 2.36 13.58
N GLN A 141 12.20 1.27 14.09
CA GLN A 141 10.75 1.15 14.27
C GLN A 141 10.21 2.19 15.26
N GLU A 142 10.84 2.37 16.41
CA GLU A 142 10.49 3.40 17.38
C GLU A 142 10.57 4.82 16.78
N CYS A 143 11.59 5.09 15.96
CA CYS A 143 11.69 6.38 15.27
C CYS A 143 10.57 6.58 14.24
N LEU A 144 10.19 5.51 13.54
CA LEU A 144 9.10 5.56 12.57
C LEU A 144 7.73 5.74 13.24
N THR A 145 7.51 5.16 14.42
CA THR A 145 6.25 5.35 15.17
C THR A 145 6.03 6.78 15.61
N LYS A 146 7.11 7.53 15.88
CA LYS A 146 7.06 8.95 16.26
C LYS A 146 6.76 9.90 15.10
N LEU A 147 6.75 9.39 13.86
CA LEU A 147 6.36 10.20 12.70
C LEU A 147 4.84 10.33 12.60
N PRO A 148 4.31 11.51 12.23
CA PRO A 148 2.90 11.65 11.84
C PRO A 148 2.54 10.64 10.75
N ALA A 149 1.30 10.12 10.78
CA ALA A 149 0.84 9.07 9.87
C ALA A 149 1.16 9.35 8.39
N ALA A 150 0.87 10.58 7.92
CA ALA A 150 1.14 10.96 6.54
C ALA A 150 2.63 11.00 6.16
N GLN A 151 3.54 11.24 7.12
CA GLN A 151 4.98 11.21 6.89
C GLN A 151 5.50 9.77 6.88
N ARG A 152 4.99 8.94 7.79
CA ARG A 152 5.33 7.52 7.90
C ARG A 152 4.93 6.77 6.64
N GLU A 153 3.71 7.01 6.14
CA GLU A 153 3.20 6.41 4.92
C GLU A 153 4.08 6.73 3.70
N VAL A 154 4.50 7.98 3.53
CA VAL A 154 5.38 8.36 2.42
C VAL A 154 6.74 7.66 2.51
N ILE A 155 7.33 7.58 3.71
CA ILE A 155 8.56 6.82 3.97
C ILE A 155 8.37 5.35 3.59
N ASP A 156 7.27 4.74 4.01
CA ASP A 156 6.97 3.34 3.72
C ASP A 156 6.89 3.08 2.22
N LEU A 157 6.12 3.87 1.50
CA LEU A 157 5.94 3.73 0.05
C LEU A 157 7.26 3.89 -0.72
N VAL A 158 8.11 4.85 -0.34
CA VAL A 158 9.38 5.08 -1.02
C VAL A 158 10.41 3.98 -0.70
N TYR A 159 10.60 3.66 0.59
CA TYR A 159 11.70 2.78 1.00
C TYR A 159 11.35 1.30 1.00
N TYR A 160 10.14 0.91 1.41
CA TYR A 160 9.76 -0.50 1.45
C TYR A 160 9.04 -0.97 0.18
N HIS A 161 8.30 -0.06 -0.47
CA HIS A 161 7.56 -0.40 -1.69
C HIS A 161 8.27 0.07 -2.96
N HIS A 162 9.42 0.78 -2.83
CA HIS A 162 10.25 1.29 -3.94
C HIS A 162 9.44 2.10 -4.96
N LYS A 163 8.57 2.99 -4.45
CA LYS A 163 7.74 3.87 -5.27
C LYS A 163 8.42 5.20 -5.53
N SER A 164 8.30 5.71 -6.76
CA SER A 164 8.72 7.07 -7.08
C SER A 164 7.80 8.10 -6.39
N ILE A 165 8.24 9.35 -6.31
CA ILE A 165 7.43 10.43 -5.73
C ILE A 165 6.09 10.58 -6.46
N GLU A 166 6.11 10.42 -7.78
CA GLU A 166 4.93 10.49 -8.64
C GLU A 166 3.97 9.31 -8.38
N GLU A 167 4.52 8.09 -8.24
CA GLU A 167 3.73 6.92 -7.86
C GLU A 167 3.13 7.07 -6.47
N VAL A 168 3.92 7.58 -5.50
CA VAL A 168 3.41 7.87 -4.14
C VAL A 168 2.29 8.89 -4.19
N ALA A 169 2.45 9.97 -4.96
CA ALA A 169 1.43 11.00 -5.15
C ALA A 169 0.11 10.41 -5.68
N GLN A 170 0.20 9.48 -6.63
CA GLN A 170 -0.97 8.74 -7.15
C GLN A 170 -1.61 7.84 -6.08
N ILE A 171 -0.79 7.13 -5.27
CA ILE A 171 -1.28 6.22 -4.22
C ILE A 171 -2.04 7.00 -3.15
N VAL A 172 -1.45 8.08 -2.62
CA VAL A 172 -2.01 8.84 -1.48
C VAL A 172 -2.98 9.95 -1.90
N GLY A 173 -3.21 10.13 -3.20
CA GLY A 173 -4.11 11.15 -3.74
C GLY A 173 -3.66 12.59 -3.44
N ALA A 174 -2.34 12.86 -3.45
CA ALA A 174 -1.76 14.15 -3.16
C ALA A 174 -0.89 14.68 -4.31
N GLN A 175 -0.55 15.97 -4.29
CA GLN A 175 0.40 16.52 -5.26
C GLN A 175 1.84 16.04 -4.96
N ALA A 176 2.66 15.88 -6.00
CA ALA A 176 4.05 15.47 -5.86
C ALA A 176 4.87 16.45 -4.98
N SER A 177 4.56 17.75 -5.01
CA SER A 177 5.13 18.77 -4.11
C SER A 177 4.84 18.47 -2.63
N THR A 178 3.61 18.09 -2.32
CA THR A 178 3.19 17.69 -0.97
C THR A 178 3.95 16.45 -0.51
N VAL A 179 4.10 15.44 -1.37
CA VAL A 179 4.88 14.23 -1.08
C VAL A 179 6.34 14.57 -0.79
N LYS A 180 6.97 15.43 -1.61
CA LYS A 180 8.35 15.91 -1.38
C LYS A 180 8.49 16.62 -0.03
N THR A 181 7.55 17.46 0.32
CA THR A 181 7.54 18.18 1.60
C THR A 181 7.40 17.22 2.79
N ARG A 182 6.46 16.26 2.71
CA ARG A 182 6.29 15.21 3.74
C ARG A 182 7.58 14.40 3.90
N MET A 183 8.22 14.04 2.80
CA MET A 183 9.49 13.29 2.76
C MET A 183 10.62 14.06 3.42
N PHE A 184 10.74 15.36 3.13
CA PHE A 184 11.73 16.24 3.73
C PHE A 184 11.57 16.30 5.25
N TYR A 185 10.39 16.60 5.75
CA TYR A 185 10.13 16.66 7.19
C TYR A 185 10.30 15.30 7.88
N ALA A 186 9.89 14.21 7.25
CA ALA A 186 10.10 12.87 7.79
C ALA A 186 11.60 12.58 7.98
N ARG A 187 12.42 12.83 6.96
CA ARG A 187 13.88 12.64 7.03
C ARG A 187 14.52 13.52 8.11
N THR A 188 14.13 14.79 8.19
CA THR A 188 14.65 15.73 9.21
C THR A 188 14.32 15.23 10.62
N ARG A 189 13.10 14.75 10.86
CA ARG A 189 12.71 14.20 12.17
C ARG A 189 13.48 12.93 12.51
N LEU A 190 13.63 12.01 11.56
CA LEU A 190 14.40 10.78 11.76
C LEU A 190 15.87 11.08 12.04
N ALA A 191 16.48 12.02 11.33
CA ALA A 191 17.87 12.43 11.56
C ALA A 191 18.06 13.02 12.98
N ARG A 192 17.15 13.88 13.43
CA ARG A 192 17.19 14.42 14.79
C ARG A 192 17.09 13.32 15.85
N THR A 193 16.16 12.39 15.69
CA THR A 193 15.98 11.28 16.64
C THR A 193 17.20 10.37 16.71
N SER A 194 17.88 10.15 15.58
CA SER A 194 19.12 9.37 15.48
C SER A 194 20.31 10.08 16.16
N LEU A 195 20.43 11.41 16.03
CA LEU A 195 21.54 12.19 16.59
C LEU A 195 21.45 12.34 18.12
N TYR A 196 20.24 12.38 18.69
CA TYR A 196 20.07 12.50 20.15
C TYR A 196 20.35 11.22 20.93
N ARG A 197 20.58 10.08 20.26
CA ARG A 197 20.79 8.78 20.89
C ARG A 197 22.22 8.23 20.77
N ASN A 198 23.13 9.01 20.19
CA ASN A 198 24.57 8.71 20.19
C ASN A 198 25.31 9.84 20.93
N PRO A 199 25.54 9.70 22.27
CA PRO A 199 26.46 10.57 22.97
C PRO A 199 27.92 10.29 22.55
#